data_396a169c906e2b7b915048b7133c32a0
#
_entry.id   396a169c906e2b7b915048b7133c32a0
#
_cell.length_a   1.000
_cell.length_b   1.000
_cell.length_c   1.000
_cell.angle_alpha   90.00
_cell.angle_beta   90.00
_cell.angle_gamma   90.00
#
_symmetry.space_group_name_H-M   'P 1'
#
loop_
_entity.id
_entity.type
_entity.pdbx_description
1 polymer ?
#
loop_
_entity_poly.entity_id
_entity_poly.type
_entity_poly.pdbx_seq_one_letter_code
_entity_poly.pdbx_strand_id
1 'polypeptide(L)'
;MRSLWGKIVHINFVEFLTLEAYTNLRKCGEYVLLAACDEELLGTILRDGKIVFKVGEEFYKGPKMPVEDAVELMKESTIVNMVGPNIVNKAIEKRLVHPEAVLNICGVPHAQIVKI
;
A
#
# COMPACT_ATOMS: atom_id res chain seq x y z
N MET A 1 32.27 1.62 -18.69
CA MET A 1 31.17 0.72 -18.41
C MET A 1 30.49 1.00 -17.07
N ARG A 2 31.23 1.09 -16.03
CA ARG A 2 30.64 1.27 -14.70
C ARG A 2 29.93 2.60 -14.56
N SER A 3 30.49 3.67 -15.14
CA SER A 3 29.84 4.96 -15.03
C SER A 3 28.49 5.00 -15.74
N LEU A 4 28.42 4.36 -16.91
CA LEU A 4 27.15 4.31 -17.64
C LEU A 4 26.12 3.47 -16.89
N TRP A 5 26.59 2.34 -16.39
CA TRP A 5 25.72 1.45 -15.61
C TRP A 5 25.23 2.16 -14.36
N GLY A 6 26.11 2.93 -13.72
CA GLY A 6 25.73 3.69 -12.54
C GLY A 6 24.65 4.72 -12.81
N LYS A 7 24.72 5.37 -13.97
CA LYS A 7 23.71 6.34 -14.34
C LYS A 7 22.34 5.71 -14.51
N ILE A 8 22.30 4.56 -15.17
CA ILE A 8 21.02 3.85 -15.38
C ILE A 8 20.43 3.42 -14.06
N VAL A 9 21.26 2.86 -13.19
CA VAL A 9 20.81 2.42 -11.88
C VAL A 9 20.30 3.61 -11.06
N HIS A 10 21.00 4.73 -11.15
CA HIS A 10 20.62 5.92 -10.40
C HIS A 10 19.23 6.42 -10.80
N ILE A 11 18.95 6.46 -12.10
CA ILE A 11 17.63 6.90 -12.57
C ILE A 11 16.54 5.96 -12.09
N ASN A 12 16.78 4.65 -12.21
CA ASN A 12 15.80 3.67 -11.77
C ASN A 12 15.56 3.76 -10.27
N PHE A 13 16.61 4.02 -9.52
CA PHE A 13 16.49 4.14 -8.08
C PHE A 13 15.64 5.34 -7.70
N VAL A 14 15.82 6.46 -8.37
CA VAL A 14 15.01 7.65 -8.10
C VAL A 14 13.54 7.39 -8.40
N GLU A 15 13.25 6.74 -9.52
CA GLU A 15 11.86 6.41 -9.86
C GLU A 15 11.25 5.49 -8.81
N PHE A 16 12.01 4.50 -8.37
CA PHE A 16 11.54 3.59 -7.35
C PHE A 16 11.21 4.32 -6.05
N LEU A 17 12.02 5.28 -5.68
CA LEU A 17 11.80 6.04 -4.45
C LEU A 17 10.59 6.97 -4.53
N THR A 18 10.07 7.21 -5.74
CA THR A 18 8.88 8.07 -5.88
C THR A 18 7.58 7.30 -5.86
N LEU A 19 7.60 5.98 -5.63
CA LEU A 19 6.37 5.21 -5.45
C LEU A 19 5.65 5.70 -4.21
N GLU A 20 4.40 6.08 -4.39
CA GLU A 20 3.63 6.69 -3.32
C GLU A 20 2.31 5.97 -3.07
N ALA A 21 1.80 6.16 -1.87
CA ALA A 21 0.51 5.62 -1.47
C ALA A 21 -0.30 6.70 -0.78
N TYR A 22 -1.61 6.65 -0.97
CA TYR A 22 -2.51 7.45 -0.14
C TYR A 22 -2.72 6.74 1.17
N THR A 23 -2.80 7.50 2.24
CA THR A 23 -3.02 6.96 3.57
C THR A 23 -4.17 7.70 4.24
N ASN A 24 -4.92 7.00 5.05
CA ASN A 24 -5.99 7.60 5.84
C ASN A 24 -5.96 6.96 7.22
N LEU A 25 -5.57 7.75 8.21
CA LEU A 25 -5.40 7.28 9.58
C LEU A 25 -6.54 7.81 10.43
N ARG A 26 -7.24 6.93 11.11
CA ARG A 26 -8.38 7.31 11.95
C ARG A 26 -8.22 6.70 13.32
N LYS A 27 -8.57 7.47 14.33
CA LYS A 27 -8.63 6.96 15.69
C LYS A 27 -10.07 6.68 16.03
N CYS A 28 -10.35 5.45 16.45
CA CYS A 28 -11.68 5.00 16.84
C CYS A 28 -11.59 4.41 18.23
N GLY A 29 -11.76 5.26 19.25
CA GLY A 29 -11.55 4.82 20.62
C GLY A 29 -10.11 4.41 20.85
N GLU A 30 -9.90 3.16 21.24
CA GLU A 30 -8.56 2.63 21.48
C GLU A 30 -7.90 2.10 20.19
N TYR A 31 -8.65 2.05 19.10
CA TYR A 31 -8.14 1.50 17.86
C TYR A 31 -7.61 2.60 16.96
N VAL A 32 -6.56 2.27 16.23
CA VAL A 32 -6.01 3.14 15.20
C VAL A 32 -6.14 2.40 13.88
N LEU A 33 -6.99 2.91 13.01
CA LEU A 33 -7.24 2.29 11.70
C LEU A 33 -6.47 3.05 10.63
N LEU A 34 -5.66 2.33 9.89
CA LEU A 34 -4.95 2.86 8.74
C LEU A 34 -5.45 2.20 7.48
N ALA A 35 -5.87 3.01 6.52
CA ALA A 35 -6.18 2.54 5.17
C ALA A 35 -5.10 3.09 4.25
N ALA A 36 -4.52 2.25 3.40
CA ALA A 36 -3.46 2.65 2.50
C ALA A 36 -3.68 2.02 1.13
N CYS A 37 -3.47 2.78 0.06
CA CYS A 37 -3.57 2.25 -1.28
C CYS A 37 -2.51 2.87 -2.19
N ASP A 38 -2.09 2.09 -3.19
CA ASP A 38 -1.19 2.63 -4.20
C ASP A 38 -1.83 3.84 -4.86
N GLU A 39 -1.00 4.81 -5.18
CA GLU A 39 -1.46 6.09 -5.72
C GLU A 39 -2.42 5.94 -6.89
N GLU A 40 -2.09 5.10 -7.85
CA GLU A 40 -2.89 4.97 -9.07
C GLU A 40 -4.20 4.21 -8.88
N LEU A 41 -4.41 3.61 -7.72
CA LEU A 41 -5.63 2.84 -7.48
C LEU A 41 -6.76 3.64 -6.84
N LEU A 42 -6.45 4.81 -6.27
CA LEU A 42 -7.47 5.59 -5.58
C LEU A 42 -8.60 5.94 -6.54
N GLY A 43 -9.82 5.63 -6.12
CA GLY A 43 -11.01 5.93 -6.92
C GLY A 43 -11.34 4.89 -7.98
N THR A 44 -10.53 3.84 -8.12
CA THR A 44 -10.79 2.83 -9.15
C THR A 44 -11.85 1.84 -8.67
N ILE A 45 -12.50 1.22 -9.65
CA ILE A 45 -13.44 0.14 -9.39
C ILE A 45 -12.89 -1.10 -10.08
N LEU A 46 -12.63 -2.13 -9.29
CA LEU A 46 -12.10 -3.39 -9.79
C LEU A 46 -13.24 -4.37 -9.95
N ARG A 47 -13.31 -5.03 -11.11
CA ARG A 47 -14.39 -5.95 -11.41
C ARG A 47 -13.84 -7.29 -11.86
N ASP A 48 -14.44 -8.35 -11.36
CA ASP A 48 -14.10 -9.71 -11.77
C ASP A 48 -15.35 -10.58 -11.59
N GLY A 49 -16.05 -10.82 -12.69
CA GLY A 49 -17.31 -11.53 -12.62
C GLY A 49 -18.33 -10.75 -11.79
N LYS A 50 -18.79 -11.36 -10.71
CA LYS A 50 -19.77 -10.73 -9.83
C LYS A 50 -19.10 -9.89 -8.75
N ILE A 51 -17.79 -9.98 -8.64
CA ILE A 51 -17.06 -9.25 -7.62
C ILE A 51 -16.82 -7.83 -8.10
N VAL A 52 -17.18 -6.87 -7.26
CA VAL A 52 -16.92 -5.46 -7.52
C VAL A 52 -16.25 -4.91 -6.28
N PHE A 53 -15.03 -4.42 -6.43
CA PHE A 53 -14.28 -3.84 -5.32
C PHE A 53 -13.93 -2.39 -5.65
N LYS A 54 -14.39 -1.49 -4.82
CA LYS A 54 -14.14 -0.07 -5.02
C LYS A 54 -13.03 0.41 -4.07
N VAL A 55 -11.99 1.02 -4.65
CA VAL A 55 -10.95 1.66 -3.86
C VAL A 55 -11.43 3.09 -3.60
N GLY A 56 -12.32 3.22 -2.62
CA GLY A 56 -13.07 4.45 -2.41
C GLY A 56 -12.27 5.56 -1.76
N GLU A 57 -12.51 6.78 -2.22
CA GLU A 57 -11.81 7.95 -1.69
C GLU A 57 -12.16 8.19 -0.23
N GLU A 58 -13.40 7.93 0.16
CA GLU A 58 -13.81 8.15 1.54
C GLU A 58 -13.01 7.31 2.52
N PHE A 59 -12.64 6.11 2.11
CA PHE A 59 -11.92 5.20 2.98
C PHE A 59 -10.40 5.36 2.88
N TYR A 60 -9.88 5.61 1.69
CA TYR A 60 -8.43 5.58 1.45
C TYR A 60 -7.78 6.94 1.28
N LYS A 61 -8.52 7.99 0.93
CA LYS A 61 -7.88 9.26 0.63
C LYS A 61 -7.49 10.03 1.88
N GLY A 62 -6.23 10.40 1.93
CA GLY A 62 -5.64 11.23 2.96
C GLY A 62 -4.28 11.66 2.46
N PRO A 63 -3.34 11.91 3.34
CA PRO A 63 -2.00 12.33 2.91
C PRO A 63 -1.34 11.28 2.02
N LYS A 64 -0.75 11.75 0.94
CA LYS A 64 0.02 10.91 0.03
C LYS A 64 1.47 10.94 0.47
N MET A 65 2.10 9.79 0.51
CA MET A 65 3.49 9.68 0.96
C MET A 65 4.18 8.50 0.30
N PRO A 66 5.51 8.46 0.33
CA PRO A 66 6.23 7.29 -0.17
C PRO A 66 5.75 6.02 0.54
N VAL A 67 5.70 4.90 -0.19
CA VAL A 67 5.26 3.64 0.41
C VAL A 67 6.14 3.26 1.59
N GLU A 68 7.40 3.65 1.57
CA GLU A 68 8.32 3.42 2.69
C GLU A 68 7.80 4.04 3.98
N ASP A 69 7.27 5.26 3.88
CA ASP A 69 6.74 5.97 5.05
C ASP A 69 5.38 5.41 5.45
N ALA A 70 4.58 5.00 4.48
CA ALA A 70 3.27 4.43 4.78
C ALA A 70 3.39 3.15 5.61
N VAL A 71 4.38 2.30 5.31
CA VAL A 71 4.54 1.07 6.10
C VAL A 71 5.04 1.36 7.52
N GLU A 72 5.71 2.48 7.73
CA GLU A 72 6.09 2.87 9.09
C GLU A 72 4.85 3.20 9.92
N LEU A 73 3.86 3.82 9.31
CA LEU A 73 2.59 4.09 10.00
C LEU A 73 1.87 2.81 10.39
N MET A 74 2.05 1.74 9.63
CA MET A 74 1.41 0.46 9.94
C MET A 74 1.88 -0.09 11.27
N LYS A 75 3.11 0.18 11.65
CA LYS A 75 3.66 -0.32 12.91
C LYS A 75 2.94 0.25 14.12
N GLU A 76 2.38 1.45 13.97
CA GLU A 76 1.70 2.13 15.06
C GLU A 76 0.19 1.99 14.98
N SER A 77 -0.30 1.26 13.98
CA SER A 77 -1.73 1.10 13.76
C SER A 77 -2.22 -0.21 14.34
N THR A 78 -3.47 -0.23 14.81
CA THR A 78 -4.09 -1.44 15.35
C THR A 78 -4.68 -2.29 14.23
N ILE A 79 -5.29 -1.63 13.27
CA ILE A 79 -5.92 -2.28 12.13
C ILE A 79 -5.42 -1.60 10.87
N VAL A 80 -5.01 -2.39 9.89
CA VAL A 80 -4.53 -1.85 8.62
C VAL A 80 -5.27 -2.54 7.48
N ASN A 81 -5.77 -1.74 6.55
CA ASN A 81 -6.28 -2.24 5.27
C ASN A 81 -5.39 -1.66 4.18
N MET A 82 -4.88 -2.52 3.31
CA MET A 82 -4.01 -2.05 2.24
C MET A 82 -4.38 -2.71 0.92
N VAL A 83 -4.27 -1.95 -0.16
CA VAL A 83 -4.57 -2.45 -1.50
C VAL A 83 -3.56 -1.87 -2.50
N GLY A 84 -3.02 -2.74 -3.34
CA GLY A 84 -2.07 -2.37 -4.38
C GLY A 84 -0.76 -3.12 -4.27
N PRO A 85 -0.13 -3.41 -5.41
CA PRO A 85 1.11 -4.18 -5.40
C PRO A 85 2.26 -3.48 -4.69
N ASN A 86 2.36 -2.16 -4.79
CA ASN A 86 3.51 -1.47 -4.18
C ASN A 86 3.43 -1.45 -2.67
N ILE A 87 2.26 -1.08 -2.13
CA ILE A 87 2.12 -1.00 -0.68
C ILE A 87 2.16 -2.41 -0.05
N VAL A 88 1.50 -3.38 -0.69
CA VAL A 88 1.47 -4.75 -0.15
C VAL A 88 2.86 -5.36 -0.21
N ASN A 89 3.58 -5.22 -1.32
CA ASN A 89 4.91 -5.77 -1.43
C ASN A 89 5.87 -5.17 -0.42
N LYS A 90 5.75 -3.87 -0.17
CA LYS A 90 6.60 -3.24 0.84
C LYS A 90 6.27 -3.77 2.24
N ALA A 91 5.00 -3.99 2.54
CA ALA A 91 4.60 -4.54 3.82
C ALA A 91 5.13 -5.97 4.00
N ILE A 92 5.13 -6.77 2.93
CA ILE A 92 5.71 -8.11 2.96
C ILE A 92 7.21 -8.02 3.21
N GLU A 93 7.89 -7.14 2.49
CA GLU A 93 9.33 -6.97 2.63
C GLU A 93 9.72 -6.60 4.07
N LYS A 94 8.92 -5.78 4.71
CA LYS A 94 9.16 -5.36 6.10
C LYS A 94 8.61 -6.36 7.11
N ARG A 95 8.11 -7.49 6.65
CA ARG A 95 7.58 -8.58 7.49
C ARG A 95 6.39 -8.17 8.33
N LEU A 96 5.61 -7.23 7.85
CA LEU A 96 4.37 -6.84 8.52
C LEU A 96 3.20 -7.71 8.10
N VAL A 97 3.29 -8.33 6.93
CA VAL A 97 2.28 -9.20 6.38
C VAL A 97 2.97 -10.44 5.80
N HIS A 98 2.38 -11.61 6.06
CA HIS A 98 2.87 -12.84 5.46
C HIS A 98 2.35 -12.94 4.02
N PRO A 99 3.20 -13.35 3.05
CA PRO A 99 2.73 -13.45 1.66
C PRO A 99 1.47 -14.29 1.48
N GLU A 100 1.31 -15.33 2.29
CA GLU A 100 0.14 -16.20 2.19
C GLU A 100 -1.14 -15.56 2.71
N ALA A 101 -1.04 -14.45 3.43
CA ALA A 101 -2.21 -13.73 3.91
C ALA A 101 -2.74 -12.71 2.90
N VAL A 102 -2.04 -12.56 1.79
CA VAL A 102 -2.44 -11.60 0.76
C VAL A 102 -3.52 -12.20 -0.11
N LEU A 103 -4.60 -11.46 -0.27
CA LEU A 103 -5.69 -11.86 -1.18
C LEU A 103 -5.49 -11.16 -2.51
N ASN A 104 -5.88 -11.85 -3.57
CA ASN A 104 -5.87 -11.25 -4.89
C ASN A 104 -7.31 -10.92 -5.25
N ILE A 105 -7.62 -9.64 -5.35
CA ILE A 105 -8.97 -9.19 -5.68
C ILE A 105 -8.92 -8.53 -7.05
N CYS A 106 -9.52 -9.18 -8.03
CA CYS A 106 -9.54 -8.67 -9.41
C CYS A 106 -8.13 -8.38 -9.94
N GLY A 107 -7.17 -9.25 -9.57
CA GLY A 107 -5.79 -9.10 -10.03
C GLY A 107 -4.95 -8.15 -9.20
N VAL A 108 -5.48 -7.60 -8.11
CA VAL A 108 -4.78 -6.61 -7.29
C VAL A 108 -4.57 -7.18 -5.88
N PRO A 109 -3.35 -7.12 -5.34
CA PRO A 109 -3.08 -7.60 -3.98
C PRO A 109 -3.81 -6.75 -2.94
N HIS A 110 -4.34 -7.43 -1.95
CA HIS A 110 -5.06 -6.80 -0.84
C HIS A 110 -4.67 -7.54 0.44
N ALA A 111 -4.42 -6.81 1.51
CA ALA A 111 -4.06 -7.43 2.79
C ALA A 111 -4.59 -6.62 3.95
N GLN A 112 -4.78 -7.31 5.07
CA GLN A 112 -5.23 -6.69 6.30
C GLN A 112 -4.32 -7.12 7.44
N ILE A 113 -4.12 -6.21 8.38
CA ILE A 113 -3.42 -6.50 9.62
C ILE A 113 -4.38 -6.16 10.75
N VAL A 114 -4.54 -7.07 11.70
CA VAL A 114 -5.32 -6.83 12.90
C VAL A 114 -4.47 -7.24 14.07
N LYS A 115 -4.16 -6.29 14.93
CA LYS A 115 -3.35 -6.56 16.13
C LYS A 115 -4.29 -6.73 17.31
N ILE A 116 -4.12 -7.82 17.99
CA ILE A 116 -4.99 -8.20 19.11
C ILE A 116 -4.34 -7.82 20.44
#